data_b203e38e0cc96caff0bc6d7902bee88f
#
_entry.id   b203e38e0cc96caff0bc6d7902bee88f
#
_cell.length_a   1.000
_cell.length_b   1.000
_cell.length_c   1.000
_cell.angle_alpha   90.00
_cell.angle_beta   90.00
_cell.angle_gamma   90.00
#
_symmetry.space_group_name_H-M   'P 1'
#
loop_
_entity.id
_entity.type
_entity.pdbx_description
1 polymer ?
#
loop_
_entity_poly.entity_id
_entity_poly.type
_entity_poly.pdbx_seq_one_letter_code
_entity_poly.pdbx_strand_id
1 'polypeptide(L)'
;MMSSIRSYKGIVPKLGEGVYVDSSAVLVGDIELGDDASIWPLVAARGDVNHIRIGKRTNIQDGSVLHVTHKNAENPNGYPLCIGDDVTIGHKVMLHGCTIXXHDRVLVGMGSIVLDGAVIENDVMIGAGSLVPPGKRLESGFLYMGSPVKQARPLNDKERAFLVKSSSNYVQSKNDYLNDVKTVRE
;
A
#
# COMPACT_ATOMS: atom_id res chain seq x y z
N MET A 1 24.81 2.67 11.78
CA MET A 1 23.85 2.82 10.69
C MET A 1 22.52 3.35 11.24
N MET A 2 21.91 4.34 10.60
CA MET A 2 20.59 4.80 11.02
C MET A 2 19.56 3.72 10.71
N SER A 3 18.64 3.48 11.64
CA SER A 3 17.54 2.55 11.44
C SER A 3 16.66 3.03 10.29
N SER A 4 16.15 2.11 9.50
CA SER A 4 15.19 2.41 8.43
C SER A 4 13.79 2.74 9.00
N ILE A 5 13.53 2.39 10.26
CA ILE A 5 12.28 2.70 10.96
C ILE A 5 12.57 3.82 11.94
N ARG A 6 11.91 4.97 11.74
CA ARG A 6 12.27 6.20 12.45
C ARG A 6 11.06 6.83 13.12
N SER A 7 11.30 7.45 14.27
CA SER A 7 10.26 8.25 14.93
C SER A 7 10.10 9.61 14.26
N TYR A 8 8.92 10.17 14.39
CA TYR A 8 8.63 11.57 14.06
C TYR A 8 7.81 12.16 15.21
N LYS A 9 8.32 13.22 15.84
CA LYS A 9 7.67 13.85 17.02
C LYS A 9 7.29 12.81 18.09
N GLY A 10 8.19 11.87 18.34
CA GLY A 10 8.01 10.84 19.36
C GLY A 10 7.14 9.65 18.96
N ILE A 11 6.53 9.68 17.77
CA ILE A 11 5.69 8.57 17.29
C ILE A 11 6.53 7.64 16.43
N VAL A 12 6.51 6.35 16.77
CA VAL A 12 7.30 5.30 16.10
C VAL A 12 6.35 4.37 15.33
N PRO A 13 6.72 3.94 14.13
CA PRO A 13 5.92 2.93 13.44
C PRO A 13 5.69 1.67 14.27
N LYS A 14 4.48 1.14 14.21
CA LYS A 14 4.07 -0.09 14.92
C LYS A 14 3.91 -1.22 13.91
N LEU A 15 4.53 -2.35 14.22
CA LEU A 15 4.53 -3.52 13.34
C LEU A 15 3.78 -4.67 14.00
N GLY A 16 2.87 -5.29 13.27
CA GLY A 16 2.19 -6.50 13.70
C GLY A 16 3.11 -7.71 13.71
N GLU A 17 2.55 -8.87 14.01
CA GLU A 17 3.31 -10.12 14.03
C GLU A 17 3.67 -10.54 12.62
N GLY A 18 4.88 -11.08 12.45
CA GLY A 18 5.34 -11.63 11.16
C GLY A 18 5.56 -10.60 10.06
N VAL A 19 5.57 -9.31 10.38
CA VAL A 19 5.79 -8.26 9.38
C VAL A 19 7.23 -8.30 8.86
N TYR A 20 7.39 -8.14 7.55
CA TYR A 20 8.69 -7.97 6.91
C TYR A 20 8.87 -6.51 6.48
N VAL A 21 9.97 -5.91 6.86
CA VAL A 21 10.36 -4.57 6.34
C VAL A 21 11.79 -4.69 5.82
N ASP A 22 11.96 -4.49 4.52
CA ASP A 22 13.29 -4.57 3.92
C ASP A 22 14.21 -3.49 4.50
N SER A 23 15.49 -3.82 4.70
CA SER A 23 16.46 -2.91 5.31
C SER A 23 16.67 -1.63 4.48
N SER A 24 16.37 -1.64 3.19
CA SER A 24 16.47 -0.46 2.33
C SER A 24 15.20 0.40 2.34
N ALA A 25 14.10 -0.10 2.92
CA ALA A 25 12.86 0.67 3.04
C ALA A 25 12.96 1.66 4.20
N VAL A 26 12.22 2.78 4.10
CA VAL A 26 12.21 3.80 5.15
C VAL A 26 10.77 4.04 5.59
N LEU A 27 10.50 3.84 6.89
CA LEU A 27 9.19 4.10 7.51
C LEU A 27 9.37 5.18 8.58
N VAL A 28 8.61 6.27 8.50
CA VAL A 28 8.76 7.39 9.43
C VAL A 28 7.42 7.74 10.06
N GLY A 29 7.37 7.78 11.39
CA GLY A 29 6.26 8.39 12.13
C GLY A 29 5.06 7.49 12.36
N ASP A 30 3.87 8.05 12.20
CA ASP A 30 2.60 7.39 12.56
C ASP A 30 2.15 6.40 11.50
N ILE A 31 2.76 5.23 11.54
CA ILE A 31 2.47 4.13 10.60
C ILE A 31 2.13 2.87 11.41
N GLU A 32 1.08 2.17 11.05
CA GLU A 32 0.76 0.87 11.64
C GLU A 32 0.63 -0.16 10.53
N LEU A 33 1.29 -1.31 10.72
CA LEU A 33 1.25 -2.45 9.80
C LEU A 33 0.59 -3.63 10.49
N GLY A 34 -0.42 -4.20 9.86
CA GLY A 34 -1.09 -5.41 10.35
C GLY A 34 -0.22 -6.66 10.21
N ASP A 35 -0.67 -7.73 10.83
CA ASP A 35 0.06 -9.01 10.83
C ASP A 35 0.35 -9.48 9.41
N ASP A 36 1.54 -10.04 9.22
CA ASP A 36 1.99 -10.59 7.94
C ASP A 36 2.03 -9.59 6.77
N ALA A 37 1.95 -8.27 7.05
CA ALA A 37 2.19 -7.26 6.02
C ALA A 37 3.66 -7.27 5.62
N SER A 38 3.97 -6.78 4.40
CA SER A 38 5.35 -6.74 3.92
C SER A 38 5.66 -5.45 3.16
N ILE A 39 6.82 -4.90 3.46
CA ILE A 39 7.35 -3.66 2.87
C ILE A 39 8.66 -4.00 2.17
N TRP A 40 8.68 -3.84 0.86
CA TRP A 40 9.73 -4.36 0.00
C TRP A 40 10.83 -3.31 -0.27
N PRO A 41 11.91 -3.69 -0.97
CA PRO A 41 13.06 -2.79 -1.11
C PRO A 41 12.71 -1.41 -1.64
N LEU A 42 13.36 -0.39 -1.07
CA LEU A 42 13.30 1.00 -1.51
C LEU A 42 11.92 1.66 -1.36
N VAL A 43 11.01 1.07 -0.57
CA VAL A 43 9.75 1.73 -0.24
C VAL A 43 10.03 2.91 0.70
N ALA A 44 9.38 4.05 0.44
CA ALA A 44 9.46 5.22 1.33
C ALA A 44 8.05 5.58 1.81
N ALA A 45 7.83 5.51 3.13
CA ALA A 45 6.53 5.81 3.74
C ALA A 45 6.70 6.80 4.88
N ARG A 46 5.97 7.93 4.81
CA ARG A 46 6.02 8.95 5.87
C ARG A 46 4.62 9.24 6.41
N GLY A 47 4.38 8.85 7.67
CA GLY A 47 3.20 9.22 8.44
C GLY A 47 3.54 10.39 9.37
N ASP A 48 3.89 11.52 8.79
CA ASP A 48 4.40 12.68 9.54
C ASP A 48 3.33 13.73 9.83
N VAL A 49 2.55 14.12 8.83
CA VAL A 49 1.50 15.15 9.01
C VAL A 49 0.10 14.54 9.10
N ASN A 50 0.00 13.23 8.95
CA ASN A 50 -1.21 12.44 9.17
C ASN A 50 -0.76 10.97 9.27
N HIS A 51 -1.68 10.04 9.44
CA HIS A 51 -1.32 8.66 9.68
C HIS A 51 -1.41 7.77 8.44
N ILE A 52 -0.66 6.66 8.47
CA ILE A 52 -0.74 5.58 7.48
C ILE A 52 -1.15 4.30 8.22
N ARG A 53 -2.15 3.61 7.70
CA ARG A 53 -2.60 2.32 8.24
C ARG A 53 -2.58 1.29 7.11
N ILE A 54 -1.93 0.17 7.33
CA ILE A 54 -1.79 -0.90 6.35
C ILE A 54 -2.27 -2.19 7.00
N GLY A 55 -3.23 -2.84 6.38
CA GLY A 55 -3.86 -4.03 6.91
C GLY A 55 -3.03 -5.30 6.82
N LYS A 56 -3.61 -6.39 7.27
CA LYS A 56 -2.95 -7.71 7.35
C LYS A 56 -2.69 -8.28 5.96
N ARG A 57 -1.55 -8.94 5.80
CA ARG A 57 -1.16 -9.66 4.57
C ARG A 57 -1.10 -8.76 3.33
N THR A 58 -1.03 -7.46 3.55
CA THR A 58 -0.91 -6.46 2.49
C THR A 58 0.56 -6.27 2.16
N ASN A 59 0.87 -6.20 0.87
CA ASN A 59 2.26 -6.05 0.42
C ASN A 59 2.43 -4.73 -0.33
N ILE A 60 3.50 -4.00 0.03
CA ILE A 60 3.87 -2.73 -0.61
C ILE A 60 5.19 -2.99 -1.34
N GLN A 61 5.12 -3.05 -2.66
CA GLN A 61 6.25 -3.53 -3.45
C GLN A 61 7.28 -2.45 -3.74
N ASP A 62 8.41 -2.92 -4.24
CA ASP A 62 9.66 -2.18 -4.42
C ASP A 62 9.48 -0.79 -5.00
N GLY A 63 10.11 0.18 -4.36
CA GLY A 63 10.16 1.56 -4.86
C GLY A 63 8.87 2.36 -4.73
N SER A 64 7.85 1.82 -4.07
CA SER A 64 6.60 2.55 -3.89
C SER A 64 6.76 3.67 -2.86
N VAL A 65 5.95 4.72 -3.00
CA VAL A 65 5.99 5.89 -2.11
C VAL A 65 4.61 6.09 -1.49
N LEU A 66 4.57 6.21 -0.17
CA LEU A 66 3.34 6.37 0.61
C LEU A 66 3.40 7.66 1.41
N HIS A 67 2.43 8.55 1.20
CA HIS A 67 2.38 9.79 1.96
C HIS A 67 0.93 10.23 2.22
N VAL A 68 0.78 11.33 2.91
CA VAL A 68 -0.50 11.79 3.48
C VAL A 68 -0.62 13.30 3.38
N THR A 69 -1.83 13.83 3.52
CA THR A 69 -2.07 15.27 3.53
C THR A 69 -2.50 15.72 4.92
N HIS A 70 -1.91 16.83 5.35
CA HIS A 70 -2.12 17.41 6.69
C HIS A 70 -3.57 17.91 6.88
N LYS A 71 -3.93 18.01 8.16
CA LYS A 71 -5.21 18.59 8.57
C LYS A 71 -5.15 20.10 8.43
N ASN A 72 -6.25 20.70 8.03
CA ASN A 72 -6.37 22.17 7.94
C ASN A 72 -7.81 22.61 8.19
N ALA A 73 -8.06 23.92 8.16
CA ALA A 73 -9.39 24.48 8.47
C ALA A 73 -10.48 24.00 7.50
N GLU A 74 -10.12 23.82 6.24
CA GLU A 74 -11.08 23.39 5.21
C GLU A 74 -11.28 21.87 5.22
N ASN A 75 -10.26 21.13 5.66
CA ASN A 75 -10.31 19.67 5.77
C ASN A 75 -9.73 19.26 7.12
N PRO A 76 -10.56 19.25 8.19
CA PRO A 76 -10.06 18.98 9.55
C PRO A 76 -9.44 17.60 9.75
N ASN A 77 -9.75 16.65 8.89
CA ASN A 77 -9.16 15.30 8.95
C ASN A 77 -7.93 15.17 8.08
N GLY A 78 -7.71 16.09 7.16
CA GLY A 78 -6.70 15.93 6.12
C GLY A 78 -7.04 14.72 5.26
N TYR A 79 -6.01 14.14 4.63
CA TYR A 79 -6.17 12.87 3.93
C TYR A 79 -5.13 11.89 4.45
N PRO A 80 -5.52 11.02 5.41
CA PRO A 80 -4.66 9.92 5.82
C PRO A 80 -4.58 8.87 4.71
N LEU A 81 -3.65 7.95 4.81
CA LEU A 81 -3.57 6.82 3.89
C LEU A 81 -4.00 5.56 4.64
N CYS A 82 -5.08 4.95 4.18
CA CYS A 82 -5.62 3.75 4.81
C CYS A 82 -5.72 2.63 3.77
N ILE A 83 -5.02 1.53 4.01
CA ILE A 83 -4.99 0.37 3.10
C ILE A 83 -5.48 -0.84 3.90
N GLY A 84 -6.46 -1.55 3.36
CA GLY A 84 -7.06 -2.71 4.03
C GLY A 84 -6.20 -3.97 3.98
N ASP A 85 -6.84 -5.10 4.24
CA ASP A 85 -6.20 -6.41 4.27
C ASP A 85 -6.09 -7.01 2.86
N ASP A 86 -5.10 -7.89 2.68
CA ASP A 86 -4.94 -8.67 1.43
C ASP A 86 -4.84 -7.82 0.16
N VAL A 87 -4.23 -6.63 0.30
CA VAL A 87 -4.04 -5.70 -0.82
C VAL A 87 -2.63 -5.89 -1.41
N THR A 88 -2.54 -5.87 -2.73
CA THR A 88 -1.27 -5.87 -3.44
C THR A 88 -1.02 -4.51 -4.06
N ILE A 89 0.01 -3.82 -3.57
CA ILE A 89 0.47 -2.55 -4.13
C ILE A 89 1.72 -2.83 -4.97
N GLY A 90 1.57 -2.75 -6.27
CA GLY A 90 2.62 -3.10 -7.23
C GLY A 90 3.85 -2.19 -7.15
N HIS A 91 4.91 -2.60 -7.85
CA HIS A 91 6.19 -1.88 -7.85
C HIS A 91 6.02 -0.42 -8.29
N LYS A 92 6.72 0.50 -7.63
CA LYS A 92 6.77 1.93 -7.98
C LYS A 92 5.39 2.61 -8.03
N VAL A 93 4.48 2.19 -7.15
CA VAL A 93 3.17 2.85 -7.01
C VAL A 93 3.32 4.07 -6.10
N MET A 94 2.61 5.14 -6.42
CA MET A 94 2.51 6.32 -5.55
C MET A 94 1.11 6.36 -4.94
N LEU A 95 1.02 6.27 -3.61
CA LEU A 95 -0.24 6.44 -2.88
C LEU A 95 -0.14 7.69 -2.02
N HIS A 96 -1.07 8.61 -2.20
CA HIS A 96 -1.08 9.85 -1.43
C HIS A 96 -2.49 10.12 -0.90
N GLY A 97 -2.66 10.03 0.42
CA GLY A 97 -3.89 10.44 1.08
C GLY A 97 -5.16 9.75 0.59
N CYS A 98 -5.11 8.47 0.27
CA CYS A 98 -6.25 7.74 -0.28
C CYS A 98 -6.69 6.60 0.64
N THR A 99 -7.86 6.01 0.37
CA THR A 99 -8.41 4.86 1.09
C THR A 99 -8.60 3.71 0.11
N ILE A 100 -7.97 2.58 0.46
CA ILE A 100 -8.21 1.32 -0.25
C ILE A 100 -8.98 0.48 0.73
N UNK A 101 -10.47 0.55 0.70
CA UNK A 101 -11.41 0.17 1.65
C UNK A 101 -10.90 -0.81 2.63
N UNK A 102 -11.31 -0.75 3.34
CA UNK A 102 -11.19 -1.51 4.32
C UNK A 102 -11.51 -2.85 3.98
N HIS A 103 -11.97 -3.05 2.95
CA HIS A 103 -12.32 -4.42 2.60
C HIS A 103 -11.41 -4.87 1.47
N ASP A 104 -11.05 -6.00 1.48
CA ASP A 104 -9.95 -6.79 0.98
C ASP A 104 -9.88 -6.98 -0.54
N ARG A 105 -8.71 -7.47 -0.97
CA ARG A 105 -8.52 -8.02 -2.32
C ARG A 105 -8.55 -6.93 -3.40
N VAL A 106 -7.60 -6.02 -3.28
CA VAL A 106 -7.36 -5.01 -4.31
C VAL A 106 -5.94 -5.22 -4.87
N LEU A 107 -5.80 -5.01 -6.16
CA LEU A 107 -4.47 -4.96 -6.77
C LEU A 107 -4.29 -3.63 -7.47
N VAL A 108 -3.29 -2.88 -7.04
CA VAL A 108 -2.90 -1.64 -7.70
C VAL A 108 -1.69 -1.95 -8.57
N GLY A 109 -1.88 -1.88 -9.88
CA GLY A 109 -0.85 -2.22 -10.86
C GLY A 109 0.37 -1.31 -10.77
N MET A 110 1.53 -1.87 -11.10
CA MET A 110 2.82 -1.18 -10.97
C MET A 110 2.82 0.19 -11.67
N GLY A 111 3.50 1.15 -11.06
CA GLY A 111 3.64 2.50 -11.60
C GLY A 111 2.39 3.36 -11.56
N SER A 112 1.32 2.89 -10.89
CA SER A 112 0.09 3.68 -10.78
C SER A 112 0.22 4.78 -9.72
N ILE A 113 -0.65 5.79 -9.84
CA ILE A 113 -0.72 6.92 -8.90
C ILE A 113 -2.15 7.03 -8.39
N VAL A 114 -2.33 7.07 -7.07
CA VAL A 114 -3.65 7.23 -6.44
C VAL A 114 -3.59 8.45 -5.51
N LEU A 115 -4.47 9.41 -5.72
CA LEU A 115 -4.36 10.73 -5.10
C LEU A 115 -5.40 10.98 -3.99
N ASP A 116 -5.24 12.12 -3.31
CA ASP A 116 -5.98 12.51 -2.10
C ASP A 116 -7.48 12.27 -2.20
N GLY A 117 -8.02 11.61 -1.18
CA GLY A 117 -9.46 11.40 -1.08
C GLY A 117 -10.02 10.36 -2.03
N ALA A 118 -9.19 9.74 -2.88
CA ALA A 118 -9.67 8.64 -3.71
C ALA A 118 -10.06 7.45 -2.82
N VAL A 119 -11.11 6.73 -3.21
CA VAL A 119 -11.60 5.56 -2.48
C VAL A 119 -11.66 4.38 -3.45
N ILE A 120 -10.93 3.32 -3.12
CA ILE A 120 -10.91 2.09 -3.90
C ILE A 120 -11.66 1.03 -3.10
N GLU A 121 -12.78 0.53 -3.64
CA GLU A 121 -13.55 -0.50 -2.95
C GLU A 121 -12.91 -1.88 -3.11
N ASN A 122 -13.46 -2.87 -2.41
CA ASN A 122 -12.95 -4.24 -2.47
C ASN A 122 -13.13 -4.87 -3.86
N ASP A 123 -12.33 -5.89 -4.13
CA ASP A 123 -12.37 -6.62 -5.41
C ASP A 123 -12.19 -5.68 -6.61
N VAL A 124 -11.15 -4.85 -6.57
CA VAL A 124 -10.80 -3.94 -7.66
C VAL A 124 -9.40 -4.26 -8.17
N MET A 125 -9.24 -4.23 -9.49
CA MET A 125 -7.94 -4.21 -10.13
C MET A 125 -7.72 -2.88 -10.82
N ILE A 126 -6.55 -2.29 -10.59
CA ILE A 126 -6.12 -1.08 -11.30
C ILE A 126 -4.95 -1.49 -12.21
N GLY A 127 -5.10 -1.24 -13.50
CA GLY A 127 -4.07 -1.58 -14.49
C GLY A 127 -2.79 -0.76 -14.27
N ALA A 128 -1.65 -1.32 -14.68
CA ALA A 128 -0.35 -0.67 -14.51
C ALA A 128 -0.34 0.72 -15.16
N GLY A 129 0.38 1.66 -14.53
CA GLY A 129 0.55 3.01 -15.05
C GLY A 129 -0.70 3.88 -15.02
N SER A 130 -1.68 3.52 -14.23
CA SER A 130 -2.95 4.26 -14.16
C SER A 130 -2.86 5.45 -13.21
N LEU A 131 -3.74 6.45 -13.44
CA LEU A 131 -3.87 7.60 -12.55
C LEU A 131 -5.29 7.66 -11.99
N VAL A 132 -5.42 7.53 -10.67
CA VAL A 132 -6.69 7.72 -9.96
C VAL A 132 -6.72 9.14 -9.41
N PRO A 133 -7.54 10.04 -9.98
CA PRO A 133 -7.56 11.45 -9.55
C PRO A 133 -8.09 11.65 -8.14
N PRO A 134 -7.85 12.83 -7.55
CA PRO A 134 -8.37 13.13 -6.21
C PRO A 134 -9.88 12.92 -6.13
N GLY A 135 -10.32 12.35 -5.00
CA GLY A 135 -11.74 12.15 -4.72
C GLY A 135 -12.45 11.11 -5.56
N LYS A 136 -11.75 10.46 -6.48
CA LYS A 136 -12.37 9.46 -7.36
C LYS A 136 -12.72 8.20 -6.57
N ARG A 137 -13.94 7.69 -6.80
CA ARG A 137 -14.37 6.42 -6.20
C ARG A 137 -14.34 5.32 -7.27
N LEU A 138 -13.69 4.21 -6.96
CA LEU A 138 -13.65 3.03 -7.82
C LEU A 138 -14.50 1.94 -7.19
N GLU A 139 -15.61 1.63 -7.85
CA GLU A 139 -16.60 0.67 -7.36
C GLU A 139 -16.09 -0.77 -7.44
N SER A 140 -16.55 -1.58 -6.51
CA SER A 140 -16.19 -2.99 -6.36
C SER A 140 -16.49 -3.81 -7.61
N GLY A 141 -15.62 -4.76 -7.92
CA GLY A 141 -15.87 -5.78 -8.93
C GLY A 141 -15.38 -5.46 -10.33
N PHE A 142 -14.61 -4.39 -10.50
CA PHE A 142 -14.21 -3.95 -11.85
C PHE A 142 -12.70 -3.80 -12.01
N LEU A 143 -12.29 -3.90 -13.26
CA LEU A 143 -10.97 -3.48 -13.74
C LEU A 143 -11.06 -2.01 -14.14
N TYR A 144 -10.13 -1.21 -13.62
CA TYR A 144 -9.96 0.20 -13.99
C TYR A 144 -8.59 0.38 -14.63
N MET A 145 -8.49 1.22 -15.66
CA MET A 145 -7.19 1.50 -16.28
C MET A 145 -7.21 2.84 -16.98
N GLY A 146 -6.03 3.42 -17.15
CA GLY A 146 -5.85 4.66 -17.88
C GLY A 146 -5.40 5.84 -17.01
N SER A 147 -5.14 6.96 -17.67
CA SER A 147 -4.70 8.19 -17.03
C SER A 147 -5.47 9.37 -17.63
N PRO A 148 -6.56 9.80 -16.98
CA PRO A 148 -7.16 9.26 -15.76
C PRO A 148 -7.85 7.92 -15.98
N VAL A 149 -8.05 7.16 -14.88
CA VAL A 149 -8.69 5.83 -14.97
C VAL A 149 -10.12 5.91 -15.46
N LYS A 150 -10.48 4.86 -16.20
CA LYS A 150 -11.86 4.59 -16.57
C LYS A 150 -12.18 3.15 -16.19
N GLN A 151 -13.45 2.90 -15.85
CA GLN A 151 -13.94 1.55 -15.61
C GLN A 151 -13.95 0.81 -16.95
N ALA A 152 -13.12 -0.24 -17.04
CA ALA A 152 -12.96 -0.96 -18.30
C ALA A 152 -14.01 -2.06 -18.47
N ARG A 153 -14.14 -2.92 -17.47
CA ARG A 153 -15.07 -4.06 -17.50
C ARG A 153 -15.13 -4.74 -16.13
N PRO A 154 -16.13 -5.59 -15.89
CA PRO A 154 -16.13 -6.41 -14.68
C PRO A 154 -14.91 -7.36 -14.63
N LEU A 155 -14.48 -7.69 -13.42
CA LEU A 155 -13.45 -8.71 -13.22
C LEU A 155 -14.00 -10.08 -13.56
N ASN A 156 -13.19 -10.90 -14.22
CA ASN A 156 -13.54 -12.29 -14.46
C ASN A 156 -13.10 -13.17 -13.27
N ASP A 157 -13.49 -14.45 -13.28
CA ASP A 157 -13.23 -15.37 -12.18
C ASP A 157 -11.72 -15.60 -11.96
N LYS A 158 -10.92 -15.62 -13.03
CA LYS A 158 -9.45 -15.78 -12.89
C LYS A 158 -8.84 -14.57 -12.20
N GLU A 159 -9.31 -13.38 -12.52
CA GLU A 159 -8.83 -12.16 -11.89
C GLU A 159 -9.22 -12.10 -10.41
N ARG A 160 -10.46 -12.46 -10.08
CA ARG A 160 -10.89 -12.52 -8.68
C ARG A 160 -10.04 -13.52 -7.88
N ALA A 161 -9.78 -14.68 -8.44
CA ALA A 161 -8.91 -15.69 -7.82
C ALA A 161 -7.48 -15.17 -7.69
N PHE A 162 -7.01 -14.40 -8.68
CA PHE A 162 -5.65 -13.85 -8.65
C PHE A 162 -5.48 -12.80 -7.54
N LEU A 163 -6.51 -12.01 -7.24
CA LEU A 163 -6.42 -11.05 -6.13
C LEU A 163 -6.07 -11.75 -4.81
N VAL A 164 -6.73 -12.88 -4.53
CA VAL A 164 -6.46 -13.68 -3.32
C VAL A 164 -5.06 -14.28 -3.40
N LYS A 165 -4.73 -14.89 -4.53
CA LYS A 165 -3.46 -15.58 -4.73
C LYS A 165 -2.27 -14.61 -4.61
N SER A 166 -2.42 -13.39 -5.10
CA SER A 166 -1.36 -12.39 -5.07
C SER A 166 -0.91 -12.10 -3.63
N SER A 167 -1.86 -11.81 -2.74
CA SER A 167 -1.50 -11.51 -1.35
C SER A 167 -0.86 -12.72 -0.67
N SER A 168 -1.42 -13.93 -0.87
CA SER A 168 -0.85 -15.13 -0.26
C SER A 168 0.55 -15.46 -0.79
N ASN A 169 0.82 -15.21 -2.07
CA ASN A 169 2.16 -15.38 -2.63
C ASN A 169 3.16 -14.45 -1.92
N TYR A 170 2.75 -13.20 -1.65
CA TYR A 170 3.64 -12.26 -0.97
C TYR A 170 3.83 -12.60 0.50
N VAL A 171 2.84 -13.21 1.16
CA VAL A 171 3.06 -13.75 2.51
C VAL A 171 4.11 -14.87 2.46
N GLN A 172 4.02 -15.77 1.49
CA GLN A 172 5.04 -16.83 1.35
C GLN A 172 6.41 -16.21 1.07
N SER A 173 6.49 -15.29 0.11
CA SER A 173 7.77 -14.65 -0.24
C SER A 173 8.40 -13.95 0.96
N LYS A 174 7.62 -13.19 1.75
CA LYS A 174 8.18 -12.49 2.91
C LYS A 174 8.66 -13.47 3.98
N ASN A 175 8.00 -14.63 4.12
CA ASN A 175 8.48 -15.65 5.05
C ASN A 175 9.85 -16.20 4.60
N ASP A 176 10.01 -16.41 3.29
CA ASP A 176 11.30 -16.84 2.75
C ASP A 176 12.38 -15.77 3.03
N TYR A 177 12.04 -14.49 2.81
CA TYR A 177 12.98 -13.39 3.09
C TYR A 177 13.35 -13.29 4.57
N LEU A 178 12.37 -13.45 5.46
CA LEU A 178 12.64 -13.45 6.91
C LEU A 178 13.58 -14.58 7.33
N ASN A 179 13.49 -15.73 6.66
CA ASN A 179 14.24 -16.93 7.06
C ASN A 179 15.58 -17.05 6.33
N ASP A 180 15.67 -16.69 5.06
CA ASP A 180 16.81 -17.08 4.21
C ASP A 180 17.68 -15.95 3.68
N VAL A 181 17.13 -14.76 3.47
CA VAL A 181 17.90 -13.67 2.86
C VAL A 181 18.89 -13.08 3.86
N LYS A 182 20.16 -13.05 3.49
CA LYS A 182 21.25 -12.53 4.33
C LYS A 182 22.11 -11.57 3.53
N THR A 183 22.60 -10.54 4.21
CA THR A 183 23.58 -9.64 3.61
C THR A 183 24.89 -10.40 3.38
N VAL A 184 25.33 -10.43 2.15
CA VAL A 184 26.62 -11.05 1.79
C VAL A 184 27.67 -9.93 1.76
N ARG A 185 28.70 -10.10 2.57
CA ARG A 185 29.85 -9.17 2.56
C ARG A 185 30.98 -9.78 1.73
N GLU A 186 31.57 -8.96 0.88
CA GLU A 186 32.79 -9.33 0.17
C GLU A 186 34.00 -9.23 1.08
#